data_2b21cbb224421a717372d6c7e3942a01
#
_entry.id   2b21cbb224421a717372d6c7e3942a01
#
_cell.length_a   1.000
_cell.length_b   1.000
_cell.length_c   1.000
_cell.angle_alpha   90.00
_cell.angle_beta   90.00
_cell.angle_gamma   90.00
#
_symmetry.space_group_name_H-M   'P 1'
#
loop_
_entity.id
_entity.type
_entity.pdbx_description
1 polymer ?
#
loop_
_entity_poly.entity_id
_entity_poly.type
_entity_poly.pdbx_seq_one_letter_code
_entity_poly.pdbx_strand_id
1 'polypeptide(L)'
;MGIQFEKNDNGLLVNLEGKVDNKTAPEIQAALLKESANYDTITIDMSKVDYMASAGLRVLLLLYRQVKAKNGTVYLSAVSSEIREVMKITGFANFFKFIE
;
A
#
# COMPACT_ATOMS: atom_id res chain seq x y z
N MET A 1 -11.15 -10.96 4.31
CA MET A 1 -10.64 -9.72 3.72
C MET A 1 -9.16 -9.86 3.40
N GLY A 2 -8.73 -9.35 2.27
CA GLY A 2 -7.37 -9.52 1.80
C GLY A 2 -6.34 -8.58 2.40
N ILE A 3 -6.46 -8.23 3.66
CA ILE A 3 -5.51 -7.35 4.32
C ILE A 3 -5.30 -7.78 5.77
N GLN A 4 -4.03 -7.82 6.18
CA GLN A 4 -3.64 -8.16 7.54
C GLN A 4 -2.55 -7.22 8.00
N PHE A 5 -2.46 -7.01 9.29
CA PHE A 5 -1.52 -6.06 9.90
C PHE A 5 -0.65 -6.73 10.94
N GLU A 6 0.63 -6.34 10.97
CA GLU A 6 1.57 -6.78 12.00
C GLU A 6 2.35 -5.58 12.50
N LYS A 7 2.46 -5.44 13.80
CA LYS A 7 3.28 -4.40 14.42
C LYS A 7 4.69 -4.92 14.63
N ASN A 8 5.67 -4.07 14.38
CA ASN A 8 7.05 -4.42 14.71
C ASN A 8 7.79 -3.16 15.14
N ASP A 9 9.05 -3.31 15.52
CA ASP A 9 9.87 -2.20 16.03
C ASP A 9 10.11 -1.13 14.96
N ASN A 10 9.95 -1.48 13.69
CA ASN A 10 10.18 -0.56 12.58
C ASN A 10 8.91 0.09 12.06
N GLY A 11 7.76 -0.19 12.68
CA GLY A 11 6.50 0.38 12.27
C GLY A 11 5.42 -0.66 12.03
N LEU A 12 4.60 -0.43 11.01
CA LEU A 12 3.48 -1.31 10.66
C LEU A 12 3.79 -2.06 9.38
N LEU A 13 3.63 -3.39 9.42
CA LEU A 13 3.70 -4.22 8.23
C LEU A 13 2.27 -4.56 7.80
N VAL A 14 1.97 -4.31 6.54
CA VAL A 14 0.65 -4.56 5.96
C VAL A 14 0.80 -5.66 4.90
N ASN A 15 0.04 -6.72 5.04
CA ASN A 15 0.01 -7.80 4.06
C ASN A 15 -1.27 -7.69 3.24
N LEU A 16 -1.14 -7.33 1.96
CA LEU A 16 -2.25 -7.31 1.02
C LEU A 16 -2.28 -8.61 0.24
N GLU A 17 -3.48 -9.06 -0.11
CA GLU A 17 -3.65 -10.35 -0.76
C GLU A 17 -4.83 -10.30 -1.72
N GLY A 18 -4.67 -10.94 -2.88
CA GLY A 18 -5.73 -11.08 -3.86
C GLY A 18 -5.85 -9.87 -4.77
N LYS A 19 -7.07 -9.56 -5.16
CA LYS A 19 -7.34 -8.46 -6.09
C LYS A 19 -7.70 -7.19 -5.35
N VAL A 20 -7.12 -6.07 -5.77
CA VAL A 20 -7.46 -4.76 -5.23
C VAL A 20 -8.15 -3.99 -6.36
N ASP A 21 -9.46 -3.99 -6.33
CA ASP A 21 -10.31 -3.42 -7.39
C ASP A 21 -11.43 -2.57 -6.79
N ASN A 22 -12.38 -2.17 -7.61
CA ASN A 22 -13.49 -1.32 -7.16
C ASN A 22 -14.34 -1.94 -6.05
N LYS A 23 -14.37 -3.27 -5.97
CA LYS A 23 -15.17 -3.95 -4.94
C LYS A 23 -14.45 -4.05 -3.62
N THR A 24 -13.14 -4.30 -3.65
CA THR A 24 -12.35 -4.52 -2.45
C THR A 24 -11.73 -3.23 -1.89
N ALA A 25 -11.49 -2.24 -2.77
CA ALA A 25 -10.78 -1.02 -2.37
C ALA A 25 -11.40 -0.26 -1.21
N PRO A 26 -12.74 -0.07 -1.13
CA PRO A 26 -13.30 0.69 -0.01
C PRO A 26 -12.99 0.08 1.34
N GLU A 27 -13.08 -1.24 1.44
CA GLU A 27 -12.82 -1.98 2.67
C GLU A 27 -11.34 -1.91 3.05
N ILE A 28 -10.49 -2.12 2.05
CA ILE A 28 -9.04 -2.04 2.25
C ILE A 28 -8.65 -0.63 2.68
N GLN A 29 -9.20 0.38 2.02
CA GLN A 29 -8.91 1.78 2.33
C GLN A 29 -9.26 2.10 3.78
N ALA A 30 -10.46 1.73 4.21
CA ALA A 30 -10.91 2.02 5.56
C ALA A 30 -9.98 1.38 6.60
N ALA A 31 -9.66 0.11 6.42
CA ALA A 31 -8.79 -0.61 7.35
C ALA A 31 -7.37 -0.05 7.35
N LEU A 32 -6.84 0.20 6.15
CA LEU A 32 -5.46 0.66 5.99
C LEU A 32 -5.24 2.05 6.58
N LEU A 33 -6.13 2.98 6.30
CA LEU A 33 -6.00 4.34 6.81
C LEU A 33 -6.18 4.40 8.32
N LYS A 34 -7.08 3.57 8.85
CA LYS A 34 -7.32 3.51 10.30
C LYS A 34 -6.07 2.99 11.04
N GLU A 35 -5.53 1.86 10.60
CA GLU A 35 -4.39 1.27 11.27
C GLU A 35 -3.12 2.10 11.12
N SER A 36 -2.88 2.62 9.92
CA SER A 36 -1.66 3.37 9.62
C SER A 36 -1.61 4.74 10.30
N ALA A 37 -2.74 5.24 10.79
CA ALA A 37 -2.78 6.55 11.46
C ALA A 37 -1.85 6.62 12.68
N ASN A 38 -1.51 5.48 13.26
CA ASN A 38 -0.68 5.41 14.47
C ASN A 38 0.81 5.18 14.20
N TYR A 39 1.22 5.12 12.93
CA TYR A 39 2.59 4.76 12.58
C TYR A 39 3.18 5.74 11.58
N ASP A 40 4.49 5.97 11.70
CA ASP A 40 5.23 6.83 10.76
C ASP A 40 5.87 6.04 9.63
N THR A 41 6.10 4.76 9.84
CA THR A 41 6.71 3.89 8.83
C THR A 41 5.75 2.75 8.52
N ILE A 42 5.35 2.67 7.25
CA ILE A 42 4.41 1.66 6.79
C ILE A 42 5.09 0.86 5.68
N THR A 43 5.10 -0.45 5.81
CA THR A 43 5.60 -1.34 4.76
C THR A 43 4.43 -2.19 4.27
N ILE A 44 4.17 -2.17 2.99
CA ILE A 44 3.11 -2.99 2.40
C ILE A 44 3.75 -4.12 1.61
N ASP A 45 3.50 -5.34 2.05
CA ASP A 45 3.95 -6.54 1.37
C ASP A 45 2.91 -6.87 0.29
N MET A 46 3.33 -6.80 -0.96
CA MET A 46 2.46 -7.02 -2.11
C MET A 46 2.73 -8.35 -2.81
N SER A 47 3.46 -9.25 -2.17
CA SER A 47 3.82 -10.53 -2.78
C SER A 47 2.60 -11.39 -3.14
N LYS A 48 1.48 -11.19 -2.46
CA LYS A 48 0.25 -11.97 -2.70
C LYS A 48 -0.83 -11.19 -3.41
N VAL A 49 -0.49 -10.03 -3.96
CA VAL A 49 -1.44 -9.23 -4.74
C VAL A 49 -1.43 -9.73 -6.17
N ASP A 50 -2.58 -10.24 -6.64
CA ASP A 50 -2.73 -10.78 -7.99
C ASP A 50 -3.00 -9.70 -9.03
N TYR A 51 -3.69 -8.65 -8.63
CA TYR A 51 -4.17 -7.63 -9.56
C TYR A 51 -4.46 -6.34 -8.79
N MET A 52 -4.14 -5.21 -9.39
CA MET A 52 -4.43 -3.92 -8.80
C MET A 52 -4.99 -2.97 -9.87
N ALA A 53 -6.25 -2.59 -9.69
CA ALA A 53 -6.90 -1.62 -10.56
C ALA A 53 -6.56 -0.19 -10.11
N SER A 54 -7.03 0.79 -10.89
CA SER A 54 -6.81 2.20 -10.54
C SER A 54 -7.37 2.56 -9.17
N ALA A 55 -8.45 1.89 -8.74
CA ALA A 55 -9.00 2.09 -7.40
C ALA A 55 -7.99 1.71 -6.32
N GLY A 56 -7.22 0.64 -6.55
CA GLY A 56 -6.17 0.23 -5.62
C GLY A 56 -5.02 1.21 -5.58
N LEU A 57 -4.61 1.72 -6.73
CA LEU A 57 -3.55 2.73 -6.77
C LEU A 57 -3.98 3.98 -6.01
N ARG A 58 -5.26 4.34 -6.10
CA ARG A 58 -5.78 5.48 -5.36
C ARG A 58 -5.71 5.25 -3.86
N VAL A 59 -6.00 4.04 -3.39
CA VAL A 59 -5.88 3.70 -1.97
C VAL A 59 -4.45 3.90 -1.50
N LEU A 60 -3.48 3.44 -2.27
CA LEU A 60 -2.07 3.63 -1.93
C LEU A 60 -1.69 5.11 -1.90
N LEU A 61 -2.24 5.91 -2.81
CA LEU A 61 -1.96 7.34 -2.85
C LEU A 61 -2.52 8.04 -1.61
N LEU A 62 -3.74 7.67 -1.19
CA LEU A 62 -4.33 8.23 0.02
C LEU A 62 -3.51 7.86 1.26
N LEU A 63 -3.02 6.64 1.32
CA LEU A 63 -2.11 6.23 2.38
C LEU A 63 -0.84 7.08 2.37
N TYR A 64 -0.26 7.26 1.19
CA TYR A 64 0.94 8.07 1.06
C TYR A 64 0.72 9.47 1.63
N ARG A 65 -0.40 10.10 1.26
CA ARG A 65 -0.70 11.45 1.74
C ARG A 65 -0.85 11.50 3.24
N GLN A 66 -1.52 10.51 3.83
CA GLN A 66 -1.70 10.46 5.29
C GLN A 66 -0.38 10.32 6.02
N VAL A 67 0.48 9.44 5.52
CA VAL A 67 1.78 9.17 6.16
C VAL A 67 2.73 10.34 5.93
N LYS A 68 2.72 10.93 4.75
CA LYS A 68 3.60 12.06 4.43
C LYS A 68 3.25 13.31 5.24
N ALA A 69 1.98 13.49 5.58
CA ALA A 69 1.53 14.62 6.39
C ALA A 69 2.22 14.66 7.76
N LYS A 70 2.71 13.52 8.24
CA LYS A 70 3.46 13.46 9.49
C LYS A 70 4.92 13.07 9.28
N ASN A 71 5.43 13.34 8.07
CA ASN A 71 6.83 13.12 7.69
C ASN A 71 7.25 11.64 7.73
N GLY A 72 6.29 10.74 7.55
CA GLY A 72 6.58 9.32 7.53
C GLY A 72 6.95 8.82 6.14
N THR A 73 7.11 7.51 6.02
CA THR A 73 7.52 6.86 4.79
C THR A 73 6.69 5.61 4.53
N VAL A 74 6.34 5.39 3.26
CA VAL A 74 5.65 4.17 2.83
C VAL A 74 6.58 3.38 1.92
N TYR A 75 6.81 2.13 2.31
CA TYR A 75 7.58 1.18 1.52
C TYR A 75 6.65 0.17 0.89
N LEU A 76 6.95 -0.22 -0.36
CA LEU A 76 6.24 -1.30 -1.04
C LEU A 76 7.22 -2.43 -1.27
N SER A 77 6.85 -3.62 -0.80
CA SER A 77 7.72 -4.80 -0.85
C SER A 77 7.14 -5.82 -1.82
N ALA A 78 8.01 -6.47 -2.57
CA ALA A 78 7.65 -7.58 -3.46
C ALA A 78 6.55 -7.22 -4.48
N VAL A 79 6.64 -6.03 -5.05
CA VAL A 79 5.69 -5.59 -6.08
C VAL A 79 5.99 -6.34 -7.38
N SER A 80 4.94 -6.93 -8.00
CA SER A 80 5.12 -7.63 -9.25
C SER A 80 5.60 -6.68 -10.35
N SER A 81 6.28 -7.22 -11.36
CA SER A 81 6.77 -6.40 -12.46
C SER A 81 5.63 -5.70 -13.21
N GLU A 82 4.48 -6.36 -13.32
CA GLU A 82 3.30 -5.79 -13.99
C GLU A 82 2.74 -4.60 -13.24
N ILE A 83 2.57 -4.73 -11.93
CA ILE A 83 2.07 -3.64 -11.10
C ILE A 83 3.08 -2.50 -11.05
N ARG A 84 4.35 -2.83 -10.92
CA ARG A 84 5.41 -1.83 -10.87
C ARG A 84 5.47 -1.02 -12.18
N GLU A 85 5.27 -1.68 -13.32
CA GLU A 85 5.26 -1.01 -14.61
C GLU A 85 4.11 -0.02 -14.72
N VAL A 86 2.91 -0.41 -14.28
CA VAL A 86 1.76 0.49 -14.26
C VAL A 86 2.05 1.69 -13.37
N MET A 87 2.67 1.48 -12.22
CA MET A 87 3.01 2.57 -11.31
C MET A 87 4.04 3.52 -11.92
N LYS A 88 4.98 2.99 -12.69
CA LYS A 88 5.96 3.83 -13.38
C LYS A 88 5.30 4.69 -14.46
N ILE A 89 4.44 4.08 -15.27
CA ILE A 89 3.76 4.76 -16.36
C ILE A 89 2.84 5.88 -15.84
N THR A 90 2.16 5.63 -14.74
CA THR A 90 1.23 6.60 -14.15
C THR A 90 1.91 7.64 -13.27
N GLY A 91 3.19 7.46 -12.96
CA GLY A 91 3.93 8.35 -12.06
C GLY A 91 3.77 8.00 -10.59
N PHE A 92 2.94 7.03 -10.25
CA PHE A 92 2.71 6.65 -8.85
C PHE A 92 3.97 6.09 -8.19
N ALA A 93 4.87 5.50 -8.98
CA ALA A 93 6.10 4.93 -8.43
C ALA A 93 6.96 5.97 -7.73
N ASN A 94 6.82 7.24 -8.09
CA ASN A 94 7.63 8.31 -7.50
C ASN A 94 7.29 8.61 -6.05
N PHE A 95 6.12 8.16 -5.58
CA PHE A 95 5.68 8.45 -4.21
C PHE A 95 6.15 7.42 -3.20
N PHE A 96 6.58 6.26 -3.64
CA PHE A 96 6.87 5.15 -2.75
C PHE A 96 8.31 4.70 -2.85
N LYS A 97 8.79 4.07 -1.78
CA LYS A 97 10.09 3.42 -1.78
C LYS A 97 9.88 1.92 -1.96
N PHE A 98 10.52 1.37 -2.96
CA PHE A 98 10.40 -0.06 -3.27
C PHE A 98 11.51 -0.84 -2.59
N ILE A 99 11.13 -1.97 -1.98
CA ILE A 99 12.10 -2.90 -1.41
C ILE A 99 11.79 -4.30 -1.94
N GLU A 100 12.80 -5.12 -2.08
CA GLU A 100 12.66 -6.47 -2.65
C GLU A 100 12.00 -7.46 -1.68
#